data_f64c1ea54098f4c53d0fc8db964a565a
#
_entry.id   f64c1ea54098f4c53d0fc8db964a565a
#
_cell.length_a   1.000
_cell.length_b   1.000
_cell.length_c   1.000
_cell.angle_alpha   90.00
_cell.angle_beta   90.00
_cell.angle_gamma   90.00
#
_symmetry.space_group_name_H-M   'P 1'
#
loop_
_entity.id
_entity.type
_entity.pdbx_description
1 polymer ?
#
loop_
_entity_poly.entity_id
_entity_poly.type
_entity_poly.pdbx_seq_one_letter_code
_entity_poly.pdbx_strand_id
1 'polypeptide(L)'
;MATCKMKIKIAQLYIKTGQIKSNAEKMLHIISEAKNKNCDLVVFPATALTGFKVEKQLFREEFWEEAEFWRNKLIDASDDLTVIWGDLLVEKHCFCDTFFAYQNKKLISTPKSNQVSILGLLDSTIEILLPNDEPISSNSNLTLRLARDSYQKDTSPAYIEDGEKIVSDYGYINSVGINDHGSFIEILQGQSGWKNRNDKFTPLLPYFKEGSVSFTTSLKLPEPNESIPKMELLFQSLCYSGKYFLDHLGLSKVLIGLSGGIDSALSTCIYSQILSSKNLLLVNMPSRFNSDVTKSIAAKMAKEINCWYGVMPIEEIIHSTLMGYKSTTFTRNDEELTLPLSTLTIENLQARTRTSQILSTLSSGFGGVIACNSNKSETIVGYGTLYGDSAGFLTLIGDLWKIEIYELLAYLKEKPELKNAIPNELFTTPPSAELSENHDVTKGLGDPIHYSYHDKLFQSFCEWVPNVTPLVALRWYQEGILEEKLNLPKGKVAELFKSPTEFIQDLEYWWRQYNGLSCAKRVQSAPSLSLSSRSFGKIEENQIPWIPTQAYEKLKNEILSRGE
;
A
#
# COMPACT_ATOMS: atom_id res chain seq x y z
N MET A 1 -36.88 -23.46 7.08
CA MET A 1 -37.50 -22.13 7.21
C MET A 1 -37.57 -21.54 5.83
N ALA A 2 -38.70 -20.99 5.41
CA ALA A 2 -38.82 -20.35 4.10
C ALA A 2 -37.91 -19.10 4.04
N THR A 3 -37.06 -19.02 3.04
CA THR A 3 -36.26 -17.81 2.77
C THR A 3 -37.23 -16.68 2.45
N CYS A 4 -37.23 -15.61 3.28
CA CYS A 4 -38.06 -14.43 3.01
C CYS A 4 -37.57 -13.78 1.70
N LYS A 5 -38.48 -13.59 0.76
CA LYS A 5 -38.17 -13.00 -0.53
C LYS A 5 -38.09 -11.50 -0.37
N MET A 6 -36.86 -10.96 -0.25
CA MET A 6 -36.60 -9.52 -0.15
C MET A 6 -35.93 -8.99 -1.41
N LYS A 7 -36.31 -7.80 -1.86
CA LYS A 7 -35.61 -7.07 -2.89
C LYS A 7 -34.67 -6.07 -2.23
N ILE A 8 -33.37 -6.32 -2.38
CA ILE A 8 -32.32 -5.59 -1.69
C ILE A 8 -31.52 -4.75 -2.69
N LYS A 9 -31.11 -3.55 -2.27
CA LYS A 9 -30.10 -2.73 -2.95
C LYS A 9 -28.89 -2.60 -2.07
N ILE A 10 -27.72 -3.01 -2.57
CA ILE A 10 -26.43 -2.78 -1.90
C ILE A 10 -25.65 -1.70 -2.64
N ALA A 11 -24.93 -0.89 -1.88
CA ALA A 11 -24.16 0.24 -2.39
C ALA A 11 -22.68 0.10 -2.03
N GLN A 12 -21.81 0.24 -3.03
CA GLN A 12 -20.35 0.31 -2.91
C GLN A 12 -19.94 1.74 -3.26
N LEU A 13 -19.60 2.54 -2.24
CA LEU A 13 -19.39 3.96 -2.39
C LEU A 13 -17.91 4.34 -2.24
N TYR A 14 -17.49 5.33 -3.02
CA TYR A 14 -16.33 6.14 -2.68
C TYR A 14 -16.75 7.15 -1.59
N ILE A 15 -16.36 6.83 -0.37
CA ILE A 15 -16.65 7.66 0.80
C ILE A 15 -15.50 8.65 0.97
N LYS A 16 -15.82 9.93 0.89
CA LYS A 16 -14.84 11.00 1.12
C LYS A 16 -14.78 11.32 2.61
N THR A 17 -13.62 11.03 3.20
CA THR A 17 -13.38 11.28 4.63
C THR A 17 -13.70 12.71 5.02
N GLY A 18 -14.63 12.88 5.98
CA GLY A 18 -15.05 14.18 6.51
C GLY A 18 -15.91 15.04 5.59
N GLN A 19 -16.24 14.60 4.39
CA GLN A 19 -17.11 15.34 3.46
C GLN A 19 -18.55 14.86 3.55
N ILE A 20 -19.16 15.07 4.71
CA ILE A 20 -20.48 14.54 5.12
C ILE A 20 -21.55 14.84 4.06
N LYS A 21 -21.68 16.11 3.63
CA LYS A 21 -22.65 16.52 2.61
C LYS A 21 -22.51 15.69 1.34
N SER A 22 -21.30 15.60 0.79
CA SER A 22 -21.06 14.87 -0.46
C SER A 22 -21.42 13.38 -0.35
N ASN A 23 -21.10 12.76 0.79
CA ASN A 23 -21.42 11.37 1.06
C ASN A 23 -22.94 11.19 1.19
N ALA A 24 -23.62 12.06 1.97
CA ALA A 24 -25.07 12.02 2.16
C ALA A 24 -25.85 12.21 0.86
N GLU A 25 -25.44 13.14 0.00
CA GLU A 25 -26.10 13.36 -1.30
C GLU A 25 -26.04 12.11 -2.18
N LYS A 26 -24.92 11.39 -2.20
CA LYS A 26 -24.80 10.09 -2.90
C LYS A 26 -25.72 9.04 -2.27
N MET A 27 -25.76 8.94 -0.96
CA MET A 27 -26.63 8.00 -0.25
C MET A 27 -28.11 8.29 -0.57
N LEU A 28 -28.55 9.55 -0.51
CA LEU A 28 -29.92 9.98 -0.84
C LEU A 28 -30.29 9.65 -2.28
N HIS A 29 -29.37 9.82 -3.22
CA HIS A 29 -29.58 9.43 -4.62
C HIS A 29 -29.85 7.92 -4.75
N ILE A 30 -29.04 7.08 -4.09
CA ILE A 30 -29.19 5.62 -4.10
C ILE A 30 -30.48 5.17 -3.40
N ILE A 31 -30.89 5.85 -2.31
CA ILE A 31 -32.17 5.62 -1.65
C ILE A 31 -33.33 5.90 -2.58
N SER A 32 -33.28 7.03 -3.32
CA SER A 32 -34.29 7.36 -4.34
C SER A 32 -34.38 6.29 -5.45
N GLU A 33 -33.22 5.81 -5.94
CA GLU A 33 -33.21 4.70 -6.90
C GLU A 33 -33.77 3.39 -6.33
N ALA A 34 -33.51 3.10 -5.05
CA ALA A 34 -34.06 1.91 -4.38
C ALA A 34 -35.59 1.96 -4.29
N LYS A 35 -36.15 3.13 -3.95
CA LYS A 35 -37.59 3.36 -3.94
C LYS A 35 -38.20 3.18 -5.33
N ASN A 36 -37.61 3.78 -6.35
CA ASN A 36 -38.09 3.67 -7.75
C ASN A 36 -38.10 2.22 -8.25
N LYS A 37 -37.22 1.37 -7.68
CA LYS A 37 -37.15 -0.06 -7.98
C LYS A 37 -38.01 -0.92 -7.03
N ASN A 38 -38.76 -0.34 -6.11
CA ASN A 38 -39.53 -1.03 -5.08
C ASN A 38 -38.64 -2.03 -4.30
N CYS A 39 -37.50 -1.57 -3.79
CA CYS A 39 -36.67 -2.34 -2.90
C CYS A 39 -37.23 -2.30 -1.46
N ASP A 40 -37.09 -3.40 -0.73
CA ASP A 40 -37.49 -3.51 0.68
C ASP A 40 -36.38 -2.97 1.60
N LEU A 41 -35.13 -3.08 1.16
CA LEU A 41 -33.94 -2.74 1.93
C LEU A 41 -32.85 -2.12 1.05
N VAL A 42 -32.22 -1.05 1.56
CA VAL A 42 -30.95 -0.52 1.03
C VAL A 42 -29.88 -0.54 2.10
N VAL A 43 -28.67 -0.98 1.71
CA VAL A 43 -27.55 -1.14 2.65
C VAL A 43 -26.32 -0.41 2.14
N PHE A 44 -25.70 0.37 3.02
CA PHE A 44 -24.45 1.12 2.80
C PHE A 44 -23.32 0.55 3.65
N PRO A 45 -22.06 0.77 3.24
CA PRO A 45 -20.90 0.24 3.97
C PRO A 45 -20.67 0.90 5.33
N ALA A 46 -19.65 0.47 6.04
CA ALA A 46 -19.19 1.08 7.27
C ALA A 46 -18.83 2.55 7.06
N THR A 47 -19.08 3.41 8.06
CA THR A 47 -18.76 4.85 8.06
C THR A 47 -19.19 5.60 6.79
N ALA A 48 -20.33 5.20 6.19
CA ALA A 48 -20.79 5.71 4.90
C ALA A 48 -21.07 7.21 4.89
N LEU A 49 -21.53 7.78 6.01
CA LEU A 49 -21.84 9.21 6.14
C LEU A 49 -20.59 10.04 6.49
N THR A 50 -19.92 9.69 7.56
CA THR A 50 -18.81 10.48 8.13
C THR A 50 -17.46 10.24 7.43
N GLY A 51 -17.27 9.06 6.89
CA GLY A 51 -15.96 8.55 6.49
C GLY A 51 -15.16 8.01 7.67
N PHE A 52 -14.03 7.39 7.37
CA PHE A 52 -13.11 6.81 8.33
C PHE A 52 -11.88 7.72 8.52
N LYS A 53 -11.21 7.65 9.68
CA LYS A 53 -10.02 8.45 10.01
C LYS A 53 -10.24 9.98 9.94
N VAL A 54 -11.39 10.42 10.39
CA VAL A 54 -11.74 11.86 10.46
C VAL A 54 -11.11 12.60 11.65
N GLU A 55 -10.25 11.96 12.40
CA GLU A 55 -9.59 12.30 13.68
C GLU A 55 -9.66 13.77 14.13
N LYS A 56 -9.06 14.70 13.38
CA LYS A 56 -9.04 16.12 13.73
C LYS A 56 -10.43 16.78 13.67
N GLN A 57 -11.34 16.25 12.86
CA GLN A 57 -12.69 16.79 12.70
C GLN A 57 -13.62 16.33 13.83
N LEU A 58 -13.34 15.16 14.44
CA LEU A 58 -14.15 14.60 15.53
C LEU A 58 -14.21 15.50 16.76
N PHE A 59 -13.23 16.40 16.93
CA PHE A 59 -13.18 17.37 18.03
C PHE A 59 -13.86 18.72 17.69
N ARG A 60 -14.53 18.82 16.55
CA ARG A 60 -15.22 20.02 16.09
C ARG A 60 -16.72 19.84 16.23
N GLU A 61 -17.37 20.79 16.90
CA GLU A 61 -18.81 20.78 17.11
C GLU A 61 -19.56 20.81 15.77
N GLU A 62 -19.11 21.66 14.85
CA GLU A 62 -19.70 21.82 13.51
C GLU A 62 -19.71 20.52 12.70
N PHE A 63 -18.74 19.63 12.93
CA PHE A 63 -18.70 18.31 12.28
C PHE A 63 -19.89 17.45 12.69
N TRP A 64 -20.25 17.45 13.99
CA TRP A 64 -21.34 16.67 14.52
C TRP A 64 -22.69 17.28 14.20
N GLU A 65 -22.81 18.61 14.20
CA GLU A 65 -24.01 19.33 13.75
C GLU A 65 -24.31 19.01 12.28
N GLU A 66 -23.31 19.04 11.40
CA GLU A 66 -23.43 18.66 9.99
C GLU A 66 -23.81 17.18 9.85
N ALA A 67 -23.20 16.28 10.62
CA ALA A 67 -23.52 14.86 10.61
C ALA A 67 -24.96 14.59 11.05
N GLU A 68 -25.44 15.26 12.10
CA GLU A 68 -26.81 15.15 12.58
C GLU A 68 -27.82 15.69 11.56
N PHE A 69 -27.53 16.84 10.96
CA PHE A 69 -28.37 17.42 9.91
C PHE A 69 -28.59 16.43 8.74
N TRP A 70 -27.49 15.87 8.22
CA TRP A 70 -27.59 14.93 7.08
C TRP A 70 -28.14 13.58 7.51
N ARG A 71 -27.87 13.10 8.73
CA ARG A 71 -28.50 11.90 9.28
C ARG A 71 -30.02 12.04 9.31
N ASN A 72 -30.55 13.20 9.73
CA ASN A 72 -31.97 13.47 9.71
C ASN A 72 -32.55 13.44 8.29
N LYS A 73 -31.82 13.92 7.28
CA LYS A 73 -32.22 13.80 5.86
C LYS A 73 -32.29 12.34 5.38
N LEU A 74 -31.37 11.50 5.80
CA LEU A 74 -31.39 10.05 5.50
C LEU A 74 -32.57 9.37 6.20
N ILE A 75 -32.87 9.75 7.43
CA ILE A 75 -34.05 9.28 8.19
C ILE A 75 -35.33 9.67 7.46
N ASP A 76 -35.45 10.91 7.04
CA ASP A 76 -36.61 11.38 6.26
C ASP A 76 -36.79 10.59 4.97
N ALA A 77 -35.69 10.20 4.35
CA ALA A 77 -35.72 9.39 3.14
C ALA A 77 -36.06 7.91 3.37
N SER A 78 -36.21 7.44 4.60
CA SER A 78 -36.53 6.03 4.92
C SER A 78 -38.03 5.67 4.90
N ASP A 79 -38.88 6.54 4.36
CA ASP A 79 -40.31 6.23 4.14
C ASP A 79 -40.45 5.04 3.19
N ASP A 80 -41.30 4.06 3.54
CA ASP A 80 -41.59 2.85 2.74
C ASP A 80 -40.37 2.00 2.34
N LEU A 81 -39.21 2.22 3.02
CA LEU A 81 -37.97 1.55 2.72
C LEU A 81 -37.15 1.38 4.01
N THR A 82 -36.52 0.22 4.19
CA THR A 82 -35.52 0.08 5.23
C THR A 82 -34.17 0.57 4.73
N VAL A 83 -33.52 1.45 5.50
CA VAL A 83 -32.21 2.02 5.20
C VAL A 83 -31.24 1.64 6.30
N ILE A 84 -30.13 0.97 5.96
CA ILE A 84 -29.05 0.58 6.88
C ILE A 84 -27.74 1.21 6.42
N TRP A 85 -27.00 1.85 7.32
CA TRP A 85 -25.66 2.37 7.03
C TRP A 85 -24.77 2.33 8.25
N GLY A 86 -23.47 2.09 8.02
CA GLY A 86 -22.44 2.26 9.05
C GLY A 86 -22.09 3.73 9.27
N ASP A 87 -21.79 4.09 10.49
CA ASP A 87 -21.46 5.45 10.92
C ASP A 87 -20.48 5.44 12.11
N LEU A 88 -20.17 6.61 12.66
CA LEU A 88 -19.40 6.80 13.88
C LEU A 88 -20.29 7.35 15.01
N LEU A 89 -20.04 6.90 16.22
CA LEU A 89 -20.58 7.49 17.45
C LEU A 89 -19.45 7.90 18.39
N VAL A 90 -19.74 8.92 19.21
CA VAL A 90 -18.91 9.33 20.34
C VAL A 90 -19.48 8.73 21.62
N GLU A 91 -18.73 7.85 22.27
CA GLU A 91 -19.06 7.32 23.59
C GLU A 91 -17.89 7.56 24.56
N LYS A 92 -18.14 8.27 25.66
CA LYS A 92 -17.15 8.49 26.74
C LYS A 92 -15.77 8.93 26.24
N HIS A 93 -15.71 9.87 25.29
CA HIS A 93 -14.50 10.40 24.65
C HIS A 93 -13.77 9.40 23.71
N CYS A 94 -14.39 8.26 23.39
CA CYS A 94 -13.92 7.34 22.37
C CYS A 94 -14.84 7.36 21.15
N PHE A 95 -14.28 7.10 19.99
CA PHE A 95 -15.02 6.97 18.74
C PHE A 95 -15.20 5.48 18.43
N CYS A 96 -16.45 5.10 18.21
CA CYS A 96 -16.81 3.71 17.95
C CYS A 96 -17.52 3.59 16.61
N ASP A 97 -17.21 2.52 15.88
CA ASP A 97 -18.04 2.11 14.76
C ASP A 97 -19.43 1.75 15.25
N THR A 98 -20.43 2.19 14.49
CA THR A 98 -21.83 1.89 14.75
C THR A 98 -22.56 1.70 13.42
N PHE A 99 -23.85 1.36 13.51
CA PHE A 99 -24.74 1.46 12.37
C PHE A 99 -26.07 2.04 12.79
N PHE A 100 -26.79 2.57 11.81
CA PHE A 100 -28.17 3.00 11.94
C PHE A 100 -29.06 2.19 11.01
N ALA A 101 -30.24 1.82 11.51
CA ALA A 101 -31.25 1.13 10.73
C ALA A 101 -32.60 1.82 10.96
N TYR A 102 -33.15 2.39 9.90
CA TYR A 102 -34.43 3.09 9.93
C TYR A 102 -35.43 2.50 8.94
N GLN A 103 -36.68 2.40 9.36
CA GLN A 103 -37.82 2.05 8.53
C GLN A 103 -38.98 2.97 8.85
N ASN A 104 -39.63 3.56 7.85
CA ASN A 104 -40.72 4.51 8.05
C ASN A 104 -40.36 5.60 9.06
N LYS A 105 -39.15 6.16 8.98
CA LYS A 105 -38.57 7.19 9.86
C LYS A 105 -38.42 6.75 11.32
N LYS A 106 -38.64 5.48 11.64
CA LYS A 106 -38.48 4.95 12.98
C LYS A 106 -37.17 4.17 13.08
N LEU A 107 -36.40 4.45 14.13
CA LEU A 107 -35.21 3.68 14.44
C LEU A 107 -35.62 2.24 14.78
N ILE A 108 -35.07 1.28 14.04
CA ILE A 108 -35.34 -0.13 14.29
C ILE A 108 -34.33 -0.70 15.29
N SER A 109 -33.07 -0.31 15.19
CA SER A 109 -32.03 -0.64 16.16
C SER A 109 -30.83 0.29 16.02
N THR A 110 -30.18 0.57 17.18
CA THR A 110 -28.81 1.07 17.27
C THR A 110 -28.01 0.06 18.07
N PRO A 111 -26.83 -0.37 17.61
CA PRO A 111 -25.99 -1.25 18.41
C PRO A 111 -25.42 -0.49 19.60
N LYS A 112 -25.21 -1.20 20.70
CA LYS A 112 -24.23 -0.82 21.71
C LYS A 112 -22.87 -1.30 21.21
N SER A 113 -21.80 -0.54 21.43
CA SER A 113 -20.45 -0.91 21.07
C SER A 113 -20.12 -2.34 21.48
N ASN A 114 -19.51 -3.12 20.58
CA ASN A 114 -19.08 -4.51 20.76
C ASN A 114 -20.18 -5.58 20.92
N GLN A 115 -21.38 -5.35 20.44
CA GLN A 115 -22.43 -6.39 20.39
C GLN A 115 -23.00 -6.52 18.99
N VAL A 116 -23.06 -7.75 18.50
CA VAL A 116 -23.83 -8.12 17.31
C VAL A 116 -25.28 -7.74 17.54
N SER A 117 -25.86 -6.96 16.64
CA SER A 117 -27.24 -6.53 16.75
C SER A 117 -28.12 -7.33 15.83
N ILE A 118 -29.22 -7.81 16.36
CA ILE A 118 -30.23 -8.56 15.64
C ILE A 118 -31.43 -7.66 15.41
N LEU A 119 -31.80 -7.47 14.14
CA LEU A 119 -32.97 -6.73 13.71
C LEU A 119 -34.09 -7.69 13.35
N GLY A 120 -35.30 -7.43 13.81
CA GLY A 120 -36.50 -8.07 13.28
C GLY A 120 -37.03 -7.25 12.10
N LEU A 121 -36.96 -7.78 10.90
CA LEU A 121 -37.42 -7.12 9.68
C LEU A 121 -38.15 -8.12 8.78
N LEU A 122 -39.38 -7.80 8.36
CA LEU A 122 -40.16 -8.65 7.44
C LEU A 122 -40.16 -10.14 7.86
N ASP A 123 -40.43 -10.42 9.13
CA ASP A 123 -40.40 -11.77 9.75
C ASP A 123 -39.01 -12.47 9.69
N SER A 124 -37.96 -11.72 9.41
CA SER A 124 -36.58 -12.20 9.37
C SER A 124 -35.73 -11.58 10.46
N THR A 125 -34.82 -12.35 11.03
CA THR A 125 -33.76 -11.86 11.90
C THR A 125 -32.52 -11.52 11.08
N ILE A 126 -32.04 -10.28 11.18
CA ILE A 126 -30.85 -9.79 10.50
C ILE A 126 -29.76 -9.53 11.54
N GLU A 127 -28.62 -10.17 11.34
CA GLU A 127 -27.38 -9.92 12.07
C GLU A 127 -26.56 -8.85 11.33
N ILE A 128 -26.11 -7.82 12.05
CA ILE A 128 -25.23 -6.80 11.49
C ILE A 128 -23.84 -6.97 12.09
N LEU A 129 -22.85 -7.12 11.22
CA LEU A 129 -21.44 -7.17 11.57
C LEU A 129 -20.78 -5.84 11.13
N LEU A 130 -20.09 -5.19 12.06
CA LEU A 130 -19.25 -4.04 11.80
C LEU A 130 -17.81 -4.51 11.49
N PRO A 131 -16.91 -3.63 11.01
CA PRO A 131 -15.51 -3.97 10.88
C PRO A 131 -14.94 -4.54 12.18
N ASN A 132 -14.19 -5.63 12.10
CA ASN A 132 -13.59 -6.38 13.21
C ASN A 132 -14.56 -7.22 14.08
N ASP A 133 -15.87 -7.22 13.82
CA ASP A 133 -16.76 -8.16 14.49
C ASP A 133 -16.53 -9.59 13.98
N GLU A 134 -16.49 -10.55 14.88
CA GLU A 134 -16.48 -11.97 14.50
C GLU A 134 -17.91 -12.45 14.27
N PRO A 135 -18.18 -13.26 13.23
CA PRO A 135 -19.48 -13.86 13.02
C PRO A 135 -19.88 -14.72 14.23
N ILE A 136 -21.05 -14.44 14.80
CA ILE A 136 -21.62 -15.32 15.81
C ILE A 136 -22.49 -16.35 15.07
N SER A 137 -22.38 -17.62 15.43
CA SER A 137 -23.27 -18.64 14.90
C SER A 137 -24.68 -18.41 15.47
N SER A 138 -25.39 -17.46 14.91
CA SER A 138 -26.72 -17.05 15.32
C SER A 138 -27.79 -17.77 14.50
N ASN A 139 -28.99 -17.88 15.01
CA ASN A 139 -30.16 -18.33 14.27
C ASN A 139 -30.70 -17.26 13.30
N SER A 140 -29.85 -16.31 12.87
CA SER A 140 -30.22 -15.27 11.94
C SER A 140 -30.56 -15.84 10.55
N ASN A 141 -31.53 -15.20 9.89
CA ASN A 141 -31.90 -15.55 8.52
C ASN A 141 -30.94 -14.93 7.52
N LEU A 142 -30.40 -13.75 7.87
CA LEU A 142 -29.53 -12.92 7.06
C LEU A 142 -28.43 -12.32 7.93
N THR A 143 -27.21 -12.32 7.44
CA THR A 143 -26.08 -11.61 8.04
C THR A 143 -25.57 -10.56 7.06
N LEU A 144 -25.42 -9.31 7.52
CA LEU A 144 -24.88 -8.20 6.73
C LEU A 144 -23.59 -7.70 7.36
N ARG A 145 -22.49 -7.78 6.65
CA ARG A 145 -21.24 -7.13 7.04
C ARG A 145 -21.14 -5.76 6.39
N LEU A 146 -21.14 -4.72 7.21
CA LEU A 146 -20.82 -3.36 6.79
C LEU A 146 -19.30 -3.19 6.89
N ALA A 147 -18.61 -3.27 5.75
CA ALA A 147 -17.15 -3.35 5.67
C ALA A 147 -16.51 -2.03 5.23
N ARG A 148 -15.21 -1.92 5.49
CA ARG A 148 -14.27 -0.95 4.93
C ARG A 148 -12.90 -1.61 4.72
N ASP A 149 -12.92 -2.80 4.14
CA ASP A 149 -11.74 -3.62 4.00
C ASP A 149 -10.83 -3.12 2.89
N SER A 150 -9.55 -3.05 3.21
CA SER A 150 -8.52 -2.66 2.26
C SER A 150 -8.05 -3.84 1.42
N TYR A 151 -7.63 -3.54 0.19
CA TYR A 151 -6.92 -4.47 -0.68
C TYR A 151 -5.58 -4.86 -0.05
N GLN A 152 -5.30 -6.14 -0.03
CA GLN A 152 -4.01 -6.70 0.40
C GLN A 152 -3.61 -7.79 -0.59
N LYS A 153 -2.36 -7.71 -1.08
CA LYS A 153 -1.81 -8.65 -2.07
C LYS A 153 -1.47 -10.03 -1.50
N ASP A 154 -1.34 -10.12 -0.18
CA ASP A 154 -0.81 -11.27 0.57
C ASP A 154 -1.87 -12.01 1.41
N THR A 155 -3.10 -11.51 1.46
CA THR A 155 -4.18 -12.13 2.22
C THR A 155 -5.44 -12.34 1.38
N SER A 156 -6.23 -13.32 1.78
CA SER A 156 -7.57 -13.50 1.21
C SER A 156 -8.51 -12.39 1.69
N PRO A 157 -9.41 -11.90 0.83
CA PRO A 157 -10.42 -10.93 1.26
C PRO A 157 -11.33 -11.51 2.38
N ALA A 158 -11.68 -10.66 3.36
CA ALA A 158 -12.48 -11.07 4.51
C ALA A 158 -13.83 -11.70 4.13
N TYR A 159 -14.45 -11.29 3.03
CA TYR A 159 -15.72 -11.88 2.57
C TYR A 159 -15.62 -13.36 2.21
N ILE A 160 -14.43 -13.89 1.88
CA ILE A 160 -14.21 -15.31 1.60
C ILE A 160 -14.27 -16.08 2.92
N GLU A 161 -13.51 -15.66 3.92
CA GLU A 161 -13.45 -16.31 5.22
C GLU A 161 -14.81 -16.27 5.94
N ASP A 162 -15.46 -15.10 5.95
CA ASP A 162 -16.80 -14.94 6.50
C ASP A 162 -17.82 -15.81 5.75
N GLY A 163 -17.74 -15.83 4.42
CA GLY A 163 -18.63 -16.62 3.59
C GLY A 163 -18.55 -18.13 3.86
N GLU A 164 -17.40 -18.62 4.32
CA GLU A 164 -17.23 -20.02 4.73
C GLU A 164 -17.80 -20.30 6.13
N LYS A 165 -17.68 -19.34 7.06
CA LYS A 165 -18.15 -19.47 8.45
C LYS A 165 -19.66 -19.24 8.61
N ILE A 166 -20.23 -18.33 7.81
CA ILE A 166 -21.64 -17.89 7.94
C ILE A 166 -22.59 -18.89 7.24
N VAL A 167 -23.57 -19.39 7.97
CA VAL A 167 -24.54 -20.38 7.48
C VAL A 167 -25.81 -19.73 6.91
N SER A 168 -26.12 -18.49 7.27
CA SER A 168 -27.29 -17.72 6.76
C SER A 168 -27.07 -17.20 5.34
N ASP A 169 -28.09 -16.51 4.77
CA ASP A 169 -27.83 -15.59 3.66
C ASP A 169 -26.83 -14.53 4.12
N TYR A 170 -25.90 -14.14 3.25
CA TYR A 170 -24.81 -13.24 3.65
C TYR A 170 -24.60 -12.12 2.62
N GLY A 171 -24.64 -10.88 3.10
CA GLY A 171 -24.30 -9.69 2.34
C GLY A 171 -23.01 -9.06 2.85
N TYR A 172 -22.06 -8.85 1.95
CA TYR A 172 -20.83 -8.09 2.23
C TYR A 172 -20.89 -6.77 1.49
N ILE A 173 -20.87 -5.66 2.23
CA ILE A 173 -21.04 -4.31 1.69
C ILE A 173 -19.81 -3.49 2.06
N ASN A 174 -18.93 -3.25 1.08
CA ASN A 174 -17.65 -2.60 1.26
C ASN A 174 -17.57 -1.27 0.50
N SER A 175 -16.66 -0.41 0.96
CA SER A 175 -16.34 0.86 0.32
C SER A 175 -15.28 0.69 -0.77
N VAL A 176 -15.17 1.68 -1.64
CA VAL A 176 -14.03 1.91 -2.54
C VAL A 176 -13.41 3.26 -2.22
N GLY A 177 -12.19 3.50 -2.68
CA GLY A 177 -11.44 4.72 -2.44
C GLY A 177 -10.13 4.47 -1.72
N ILE A 178 -9.70 5.48 -0.99
CA ILE A 178 -8.48 5.43 -0.19
C ILE A 178 -8.76 5.93 1.22
N ASN A 179 -8.03 5.38 2.20
CA ASN A 179 -7.91 5.93 3.55
C ASN A 179 -6.47 6.45 3.73
N ASP A 180 -6.34 7.75 3.91
CA ASP A 180 -5.06 8.40 4.16
C ASP A 180 -4.77 8.42 5.67
N HIS A 181 -3.67 7.77 6.10
CA HIS A 181 -3.17 7.74 7.47
C HIS A 181 -1.94 8.65 7.67
N GLY A 182 -1.58 9.44 6.66
CA GLY A 182 -0.41 10.30 6.65
C GLY A 182 0.86 9.58 6.18
N SER A 183 1.35 8.58 6.90
CA SER A 183 2.55 7.82 6.51
C SER A 183 2.28 6.67 5.54
N PHE A 184 1.04 6.19 5.49
CA PHE A 184 0.61 5.16 4.55
C PHE A 184 -0.84 5.40 4.11
N ILE A 185 -1.19 4.84 2.96
CA ILE A 185 -2.49 5.01 2.33
C ILE A 185 -3.08 3.64 2.05
N GLU A 186 -4.21 3.33 2.66
CA GLU A 186 -4.96 2.10 2.39
C GLU A 186 -5.86 2.25 1.17
N ILE A 187 -6.04 1.17 0.44
CA ILE A 187 -6.84 1.11 -0.78
C ILE A 187 -8.09 0.29 -0.47
N LEU A 188 -9.26 0.91 -0.42
CA LEU A 188 -10.51 0.21 -0.21
C LEU A 188 -10.91 -0.53 -1.47
N GLN A 189 -11.09 -1.85 -1.36
CA GLN A 189 -11.14 -2.72 -2.53
C GLN A 189 -12.51 -2.84 -3.19
N GLY A 190 -13.61 -2.55 -2.47
CA GLY A 190 -14.96 -2.86 -2.95
C GLY A 190 -15.29 -4.36 -2.87
N GLN A 191 -15.74 -4.96 -3.98
CA GLN A 191 -16.18 -6.35 -4.07
C GLN A 191 -17.44 -6.65 -3.24
N SER A 192 -18.30 -5.65 -3.08
CA SER A 192 -19.60 -5.87 -2.44
C SER A 192 -20.40 -6.92 -3.20
N GLY A 193 -21.02 -7.83 -2.46
CA GLY A 193 -21.69 -8.97 -3.05
C GLY A 193 -22.59 -9.72 -2.09
N TRP A 194 -23.01 -10.92 -2.50
CA TRP A 194 -24.02 -11.70 -1.83
C TRP A 194 -23.75 -13.19 -1.91
N LYS A 195 -24.24 -13.90 -0.92
CA LYS A 195 -24.29 -15.37 -0.85
C LYS A 195 -25.65 -15.78 -0.33
N ASN A 196 -26.40 -16.63 -1.06
CA ASN A 196 -27.51 -17.35 -0.46
C ASN A 196 -26.99 -18.47 0.43
N ARG A 197 -27.79 -18.93 1.37
CA ARG A 197 -27.42 -19.86 2.46
C ARG A 197 -26.51 -21.03 2.04
N ASN A 198 -26.76 -21.65 0.90
CA ASN A 198 -26.02 -22.85 0.45
C ASN A 198 -25.13 -22.57 -0.78
N ASP A 199 -25.03 -21.33 -1.21
CA ASP A 199 -24.27 -20.94 -2.38
C ASP A 199 -22.86 -20.45 -2.00
N LYS A 200 -22.01 -20.29 -2.99
CA LYS A 200 -20.75 -19.55 -2.84
C LYS A 200 -21.02 -18.04 -2.88
N PHE A 201 -20.16 -17.28 -2.22
CA PHE A 201 -20.22 -15.82 -2.30
C PHE A 201 -19.97 -15.35 -3.74
N THR A 202 -20.82 -14.45 -4.20
CA THR A 202 -20.73 -13.85 -5.54
C THR A 202 -20.52 -12.35 -5.41
N PRO A 203 -19.33 -11.80 -5.81
CA PRO A 203 -19.14 -10.37 -5.96
C PRO A 203 -20.12 -9.83 -7.02
N LEU A 204 -20.98 -8.90 -6.63
CA LEU A 204 -21.95 -8.25 -7.50
C LEU A 204 -21.44 -6.91 -8.03
N LEU A 205 -20.46 -6.33 -7.38
CA LEU A 205 -19.81 -5.08 -7.75
C LEU A 205 -18.29 -5.31 -7.89
N PRO A 206 -17.66 -4.68 -8.89
CA PRO A 206 -16.25 -4.93 -9.20
C PRO A 206 -15.27 -4.31 -8.20
N TYR A 207 -14.00 -4.68 -8.29
CA TYR A 207 -12.91 -4.00 -7.59
C TYR A 207 -12.83 -2.53 -8.02
N PHE A 208 -12.49 -1.66 -7.08
CA PHE A 208 -12.07 -0.27 -7.27
C PHE A 208 -13.07 0.60 -8.08
N LYS A 209 -14.33 0.24 -8.12
CA LYS A 209 -15.33 1.00 -8.87
C LYS A 209 -16.57 1.26 -8.02
N GLU A 210 -16.97 2.52 -7.92
CA GLU A 210 -18.21 2.93 -7.27
C GLU A 210 -19.43 2.39 -8.01
N GLY A 211 -20.47 2.00 -7.29
CA GLY A 211 -21.71 1.53 -7.89
C GLY A 211 -22.74 1.02 -6.89
N SER A 212 -23.89 0.63 -7.39
CA SER A 212 -24.94 -0.04 -6.62
C SER A 212 -25.68 -1.06 -7.46
N VAL A 213 -26.16 -2.11 -6.85
CA VAL A 213 -26.91 -3.18 -7.52
C VAL A 213 -28.17 -3.54 -6.74
N SER A 214 -29.26 -3.84 -7.44
CA SER A 214 -30.51 -4.33 -6.85
C SER A 214 -30.76 -5.75 -7.32
N PHE A 215 -31.12 -6.62 -6.39
CA PHE A 215 -31.42 -8.04 -6.63
C PHE A 215 -32.47 -8.54 -5.65
N THR A 216 -32.95 -9.77 -5.87
CA THR A 216 -33.93 -10.43 -4.98
C THR A 216 -33.28 -11.68 -4.38
N THR A 217 -33.32 -11.80 -3.07
CA THR A 217 -32.62 -12.86 -2.30
C THR A 217 -32.96 -14.30 -2.69
N SER A 218 -34.13 -14.54 -3.24
CA SER A 218 -34.57 -15.88 -3.65
C SER A 218 -34.22 -16.27 -5.08
N LEU A 219 -33.57 -15.38 -5.83
CA LEU A 219 -33.17 -15.66 -7.22
C LEU A 219 -31.74 -16.20 -7.26
N LYS A 220 -31.46 -17.08 -8.23
CA LYS A 220 -30.10 -17.50 -8.51
C LYS A 220 -29.26 -16.29 -8.89
N LEU A 221 -28.18 -16.08 -8.17
CA LEU A 221 -27.21 -15.03 -8.48
C LEU A 221 -26.45 -15.36 -9.78
N PRO A 222 -25.93 -14.36 -10.49
CA PRO A 222 -25.04 -14.61 -11.61
C PRO A 222 -23.80 -15.39 -11.14
N GLU A 223 -23.23 -16.20 -12.03
CA GLU A 223 -21.96 -16.86 -11.71
C GLU A 223 -20.87 -15.81 -11.46
N PRO A 224 -19.94 -16.05 -10.55
CA PRO A 224 -18.82 -15.15 -10.32
C PRO A 224 -18.07 -14.88 -11.62
N ASN A 225 -17.67 -13.64 -11.84
CA ASN A 225 -16.77 -13.32 -12.95
C ASN A 225 -15.46 -14.10 -12.82
N GLU A 226 -14.77 -14.33 -13.95
CA GLU A 226 -13.43 -14.91 -13.91
C GLU A 226 -12.52 -14.15 -12.93
N SER A 227 -11.67 -14.90 -12.24
CA SER A 227 -10.71 -14.29 -11.31
C SER A 227 -9.73 -13.40 -12.08
N ILE A 228 -9.55 -12.18 -11.61
CA ILE A 228 -8.54 -11.27 -12.18
C ILE A 228 -7.16 -11.81 -11.83
N PRO A 229 -6.23 -11.92 -12.80
CA PRO A 229 -4.85 -12.33 -12.52
C PRO A 229 -4.20 -11.45 -11.45
N LYS A 230 -3.39 -12.04 -10.57
CA LYS A 230 -2.79 -11.33 -9.42
C LYS A 230 -2.06 -10.04 -9.84
N MET A 231 -1.24 -10.10 -10.88
CA MET A 231 -0.47 -8.94 -11.38
C MET A 231 -1.37 -7.86 -11.99
N GLU A 232 -2.47 -8.26 -12.64
CA GLU A 232 -3.47 -7.32 -13.15
C GLU A 232 -4.16 -6.58 -12.01
N LEU A 233 -4.60 -7.31 -10.98
CA LEU A 233 -5.26 -6.71 -9.83
C LEU A 233 -4.32 -5.78 -9.05
N LEU A 234 -3.06 -6.18 -8.90
CA LEU A 234 -2.02 -5.34 -8.32
C LEU A 234 -1.82 -4.06 -9.13
N PHE A 235 -1.71 -4.16 -10.44
CA PHE A 235 -1.56 -2.99 -11.32
C PHE A 235 -2.77 -2.06 -11.23
N GLN A 236 -3.99 -2.61 -11.26
CA GLN A 236 -5.22 -1.83 -11.12
C GLN A 236 -5.27 -1.11 -9.75
N SER A 237 -4.85 -1.78 -8.68
CA SER A 237 -4.82 -1.17 -7.35
C SER A 237 -3.85 0.03 -7.27
N LEU A 238 -2.67 -0.10 -7.88
CA LEU A 238 -1.66 0.97 -7.95
C LEU A 238 -2.16 2.18 -8.77
N CYS A 239 -2.73 1.91 -9.94
CA CYS A 239 -3.29 2.96 -10.78
C CYS A 239 -4.47 3.67 -10.10
N TYR A 240 -5.39 2.89 -9.52
CA TYR A 240 -6.55 3.42 -8.82
C TYR A 240 -6.15 4.32 -7.65
N SER A 241 -5.31 3.82 -6.76
CA SER A 241 -4.91 4.56 -5.56
C SER A 241 -4.06 5.79 -5.87
N GLY A 242 -3.11 5.68 -6.80
CA GLY A 242 -2.32 6.82 -7.24
C GLY A 242 -3.19 7.94 -7.83
N LYS A 243 -4.17 7.57 -8.67
CA LYS A 243 -5.12 8.52 -9.24
C LYS A 243 -5.98 9.20 -8.17
N TYR A 244 -6.59 8.40 -7.28
CA TYR A 244 -7.46 8.94 -6.23
C TYR A 244 -6.71 9.80 -5.22
N PHE A 245 -5.47 9.45 -4.87
CA PHE A 245 -4.64 10.26 -3.98
C PHE A 245 -4.33 11.63 -4.59
N LEU A 246 -3.94 11.67 -5.85
CA LEU A 246 -3.70 12.93 -6.54
C LEU A 246 -4.98 13.77 -6.65
N ASP A 247 -6.09 13.17 -7.06
CA ASP A 247 -7.38 13.87 -7.18
C ASP A 247 -7.89 14.41 -5.84
N HIS A 248 -7.72 13.64 -4.75
CA HIS A 248 -8.12 14.05 -3.40
C HIS A 248 -7.41 15.34 -2.95
N LEU A 249 -6.15 15.49 -3.36
CA LEU A 249 -5.33 16.65 -3.03
C LEU A 249 -5.37 17.76 -4.09
N GLY A 250 -6.16 17.60 -5.15
CA GLY A 250 -6.25 18.55 -6.26
C GLY A 250 -4.97 18.61 -7.11
N LEU A 251 -4.17 17.55 -7.11
CA LEU A 251 -2.91 17.44 -7.84
C LEU A 251 -3.12 16.78 -9.19
N SER A 252 -2.51 17.31 -10.23
CA SER A 252 -2.67 16.80 -11.58
C SER A 252 -1.37 16.55 -12.34
N LYS A 253 -0.23 16.97 -11.78
CA LYS A 253 1.08 16.88 -12.43
C LYS A 253 2.09 16.17 -11.55
N VAL A 254 2.88 15.28 -12.15
CA VAL A 254 3.91 14.50 -11.46
C VAL A 254 5.24 14.60 -12.20
N LEU A 255 6.30 14.67 -11.43
CA LEU A 255 7.70 14.69 -11.85
C LEU A 255 8.37 13.39 -11.37
N ILE A 256 9.08 12.71 -12.27
CA ILE A 256 9.79 11.46 -11.95
C ILE A 256 11.26 11.59 -12.33
N GLY A 257 12.14 11.29 -11.38
CA GLY A 257 13.54 11.01 -11.70
C GLY A 257 13.65 9.67 -12.40
N LEU A 258 13.77 9.65 -13.72
CA LEU A 258 13.89 8.44 -14.52
C LEU A 258 15.37 8.07 -14.70
N SER A 259 15.88 7.19 -13.85
CA SER A 259 17.28 6.75 -13.86
C SER A 259 17.61 5.78 -14.99
N GLY A 260 16.61 5.06 -15.51
CA GLY A 260 16.77 3.89 -16.37
C GLY A 260 16.86 2.57 -15.59
N GLY A 261 16.72 2.61 -14.26
CA GLY A 261 16.55 1.45 -13.40
C GLY A 261 15.08 1.01 -13.31
N ILE A 262 14.86 -0.24 -12.87
CA ILE A 262 13.57 -0.92 -12.92
C ILE A 262 12.48 -0.24 -12.05
N ASP A 263 12.84 0.35 -10.92
CA ASP A 263 11.89 1.01 -10.00
C ASP A 263 11.30 2.28 -10.62
N SER A 264 12.17 3.15 -11.14
CA SER A 264 11.75 4.36 -11.84
C SER A 264 10.97 4.04 -13.13
N ALA A 265 11.30 2.92 -13.79
CA ALA A 265 10.58 2.43 -14.95
C ALA A 265 9.17 1.99 -14.59
N LEU A 266 8.99 1.20 -13.52
CA LEU A 266 7.67 0.77 -13.06
C LEU A 266 6.81 1.96 -12.62
N SER A 267 7.36 2.87 -11.81
CA SER A 267 6.67 4.10 -11.41
C SER A 267 6.21 4.91 -12.63
N THR A 268 7.08 5.05 -13.64
CA THR A 268 6.76 5.75 -14.89
C THR A 268 5.63 5.07 -15.65
N CYS A 269 5.64 3.73 -15.76
CA CYS A 269 4.55 2.98 -16.38
C CYS A 269 3.22 3.21 -15.66
N ILE A 270 3.18 3.15 -14.32
CA ILE A 270 1.96 3.37 -13.54
C ILE A 270 1.44 4.80 -13.74
N TYR A 271 2.30 5.83 -13.56
CA TYR A 271 1.88 7.23 -13.73
C TYR A 271 1.44 7.55 -15.15
N SER A 272 1.98 6.91 -16.17
CA SER A 272 1.55 7.08 -17.56
C SER A 272 0.12 6.58 -17.84
N GLN A 273 -0.41 5.69 -17.00
CA GLN A 273 -1.78 5.19 -17.13
C GLN A 273 -2.81 6.05 -16.38
N ILE A 274 -2.37 6.88 -15.44
CA ILE A 274 -3.26 7.67 -14.60
C ILE A 274 -3.21 9.17 -14.91
N LEU A 275 -2.19 9.61 -15.63
CA LEU A 275 -2.01 11.01 -16.02
C LEU A 275 -1.93 11.16 -17.54
N SER A 276 -2.40 12.29 -18.04
CA SER A 276 -2.11 12.65 -19.44
C SER A 276 -0.62 12.92 -19.62
N SER A 277 -0.10 12.64 -20.82
CA SER A 277 1.33 12.85 -21.15
C SER A 277 1.83 14.29 -20.90
N LYS A 278 0.94 15.29 -20.97
CA LYS A 278 1.24 16.69 -20.66
C LYS A 278 1.50 16.95 -19.17
N ASN A 279 1.00 16.08 -18.32
CA ASN A 279 1.05 16.18 -16.86
C ASN A 279 2.15 15.32 -16.23
N LEU A 280 2.95 14.65 -17.05
CA LEU A 280 4.07 13.81 -16.63
C LEU A 280 5.39 14.38 -17.18
N LEU A 281 6.32 14.70 -16.28
CA LEU A 281 7.67 15.16 -16.61
C LEU A 281 8.70 14.15 -16.09
N LEU A 282 9.47 13.58 -17.00
CA LEU A 282 10.56 12.65 -16.71
C LEU A 282 11.90 13.37 -16.81
N VAL A 283 12.75 13.18 -15.80
CA VAL A 283 14.06 13.85 -15.75
C VAL A 283 15.14 12.80 -15.52
N ASN A 284 16.05 12.67 -16.48
CA ASN A 284 17.28 11.89 -16.30
C ASN A 284 18.40 12.81 -15.78
N MET A 285 19.07 12.43 -14.71
CA MET A 285 20.08 13.24 -14.00
C MET A 285 21.40 12.46 -13.88
N PRO A 286 22.10 12.25 -15.01
CA PRO A 286 23.28 11.42 -15.01
C PRO A 286 24.47 12.07 -14.33
N SER A 287 25.32 11.24 -13.72
CA SER A 287 26.69 11.53 -13.33
C SER A 287 27.65 10.73 -14.22
N ARG A 288 28.95 10.87 -13.98
CA ARG A 288 30.00 10.06 -14.66
C ARG A 288 29.91 8.57 -14.39
N PHE A 289 29.17 8.15 -13.36
CA PHE A 289 29.02 6.73 -13.00
C PHE A 289 27.84 6.07 -13.72
N ASN A 290 26.95 6.84 -14.35
CA ASN A 290 25.81 6.27 -15.06
C ASN A 290 26.21 5.69 -16.41
N SER A 291 25.86 4.44 -16.66
CA SER A 291 26.12 3.72 -17.89
C SER A 291 25.32 4.30 -19.08
N ASP A 292 25.82 4.07 -20.30
CA ASP A 292 25.08 4.45 -21.50
C ASP A 292 23.81 3.61 -21.68
N VAL A 293 23.78 2.41 -21.11
CA VAL A 293 22.62 1.52 -21.14
C VAL A 293 21.46 2.16 -20.38
N THR A 294 21.66 2.58 -19.12
CA THR A 294 20.59 3.18 -18.29
C THR A 294 20.10 4.51 -18.86
N LYS A 295 21.01 5.35 -19.40
CA LYS A 295 20.65 6.58 -20.12
C LYS A 295 19.77 6.29 -21.35
N SER A 296 20.13 5.25 -22.13
CA SER A 296 19.37 4.82 -23.32
C SER A 296 17.98 4.30 -22.94
N ILE A 297 17.86 3.51 -21.88
CA ILE A 297 16.58 3.02 -21.36
C ILE A 297 15.65 4.20 -21.03
N ALA A 298 16.13 5.18 -20.25
CA ALA A 298 15.34 6.35 -19.86
C ALA A 298 14.82 7.12 -21.08
N ALA A 299 15.69 7.37 -22.07
CA ALA A 299 15.31 8.08 -23.29
C ALA A 299 14.29 7.31 -24.14
N LYS A 300 14.46 5.99 -24.31
CA LYS A 300 13.52 5.12 -25.02
C LYS A 300 12.14 5.14 -24.35
N MET A 301 12.08 4.94 -23.04
CA MET A 301 10.82 4.94 -22.28
C MET A 301 10.08 6.26 -22.43
N ALA A 302 10.76 7.37 -22.23
CA ALA A 302 10.15 8.70 -22.34
C ALA A 302 9.56 8.97 -23.74
N LYS A 303 10.26 8.53 -24.79
CA LYS A 303 9.80 8.65 -26.17
C LYS A 303 8.54 7.82 -26.43
N GLU A 304 8.52 6.56 -26.01
CA GLU A 304 7.38 5.65 -26.23
C GLU A 304 6.14 6.07 -25.42
N ILE A 305 6.32 6.56 -24.19
CA ILE A 305 5.23 7.10 -23.36
C ILE A 305 4.76 8.46 -23.88
N ASN A 306 5.55 9.14 -24.69
CA ASN A 306 5.24 10.44 -25.30
C ASN A 306 4.93 11.53 -24.27
N CYS A 307 5.74 11.63 -23.20
CA CYS A 307 5.64 12.66 -22.16
C CYS A 307 6.82 13.65 -22.21
N TRP A 308 6.79 14.67 -21.35
CA TRP A 308 7.92 15.61 -21.22
C TRP A 308 9.15 14.87 -20.72
N TYR A 309 10.30 15.12 -21.35
CA TYR A 309 11.58 14.52 -20.96
C TYR A 309 12.72 15.53 -21.02
N GLY A 310 13.57 15.51 -20.02
CA GLY A 310 14.77 16.34 -19.95
C GLY A 310 15.96 15.58 -19.38
N VAL A 311 17.17 15.96 -19.81
CA VAL A 311 18.43 15.43 -19.26
C VAL A 311 19.14 16.59 -18.56
N MET A 312 19.44 16.42 -17.28
CA MET A 312 20.10 17.43 -16.45
C MET A 312 21.26 16.79 -15.68
N PRO A 313 22.49 16.80 -16.24
CA PRO A 313 23.67 16.22 -15.57
C PRO A 313 23.96 16.91 -14.22
N ILE A 314 24.44 16.13 -13.24
CA ILE A 314 24.68 16.65 -11.88
C ILE A 314 26.14 17.01 -11.61
N GLU A 315 27.06 16.75 -12.53
CA GLU A 315 28.51 16.79 -12.29
C GLU A 315 29.01 18.18 -11.85
N GLU A 316 28.54 19.25 -12.51
CA GLU A 316 28.94 20.63 -12.15
C GLU A 316 28.50 21.04 -10.75
N ILE A 317 27.27 20.63 -10.37
CA ILE A 317 26.71 20.92 -9.04
C ILE A 317 27.52 20.18 -7.96
N ILE A 318 27.83 18.91 -8.20
CA ILE A 318 28.64 18.08 -7.31
C ILE A 318 30.03 18.70 -7.17
N HIS A 319 30.68 19.06 -8.30
CA HIS A 319 32.00 19.66 -8.29
C HIS A 319 32.03 20.96 -7.49
N SER A 320 31.10 21.87 -7.74
CA SER A 320 30.99 23.15 -7.01
C SER A 320 30.82 22.93 -5.51
N THR A 321 29.93 22.00 -5.11
CA THR A 321 29.72 21.67 -3.69
C THR A 321 30.96 21.11 -3.03
N LEU A 322 31.69 20.20 -3.70
CA LEU A 322 32.92 19.63 -3.20
C LEU A 322 34.06 20.65 -3.10
N MET A 323 34.12 21.61 -4.02
CA MET A 323 35.10 22.73 -3.95
C MET A 323 34.82 23.58 -2.71
N GLY A 324 33.55 23.97 -2.49
CA GLY A 324 33.15 24.73 -1.29
C GLY A 324 33.48 23.97 0.00
N TYR A 325 33.18 22.65 0.02
CA TYR A 325 33.49 21.80 1.16
C TYR A 325 35.00 21.77 1.50
N LYS A 326 35.85 21.59 0.49
CA LYS A 326 37.32 21.55 0.65
C LYS A 326 37.95 22.89 1.04
N SER A 327 37.35 24.02 0.62
CA SER A 327 37.83 25.37 0.93
C SER A 327 37.33 25.89 2.27
N THR A 328 36.40 25.23 2.92
CA THR A 328 35.83 25.66 4.20
C THR A 328 36.65 25.09 5.37
N THR A 329 37.17 25.97 6.22
CA THR A 329 37.78 25.62 7.48
C THR A 329 36.76 25.81 8.61
N PHE A 330 36.56 24.76 9.39
CA PHE A 330 35.68 24.80 10.57
C PHE A 330 36.54 25.09 11.80
N THR A 331 36.22 26.13 12.55
CA THR A 331 37.00 26.55 13.73
C THR A 331 36.15 26.57 14.99
N ARG A 332 36.77 26.20 16.10
CA ARG A 332 36.23 26.33 17.46
C ARG A 332 37.36 26.90 18.37
N ASN A 333 37.26 28.14 18.75
CA ASN A 333 38.38 28.86 19.41
C ASN A 333 39.62 28.80 18.50
N ASP A 334 40.71 28.23 18.99
CA ASP A 334 41.99 28.07 18.27
C ASP A 334 42.13 26.67 17.62
N GLU A 335 41.08 25.84 17.63
CA GLU A 335 41.09 24.51 17.05
C GLU A 335 40.49 24.56 15.61
N GLU A 336 41.10 23.79 14.72
CA GLU A 336 40.57 23.58 13.36
C GLU A 336 40.03 22.15 13.21
N LEU A 337 38.87 22.01 12.58
CA LEU A 337 38.26 20.71 12.26
C LEU A 337 38.29 20.49 10.74
N THR A 338 38.91 19.41 10.33
CA THR A 338 38.85 18.89 8.95
C THR A 338 37.85 17.72 8.91
N LEU A 339 36.87 17.82 8.03
CA LEU A 339 35.87 16.76 7.84
C LEU A 339 36.30 15.82 6.71
N PRO A 340 36.32 14.48 6.93
CA PRO A 340 36.73 13.54 5.90
C PRO A 340 35.64 13.36 4.83
N LEU A 341 36.05 13.26 3.57
CA LEU A 341 35.19 12.89 2.45
C LEU A 341 35.27 11.37 2.22
N SER A 342 34.26 10.64 2.68
CA SER A 342 34.10 9.23 2.38
C SER A 342 33.34 9.01 1.05
N THR A 343 33.45 7.82 0.48
CA THR A 343 32.65 7.40 -0.69
C THR A 343 31.15 7.60 -0.41
N LEU A 344 30.66 7.16 0.76
CA LEU A 344 29.28 7.34 1.17
C LEU A 344 28.86 8.83 1.22
N THR A 345 29.75 9.74 1.62
CA THR A 345 29.48 11.19 1.61
C THR A 345 29.19 11.68 0.19
N ILE A 346 29.97 11.20 -0.79
CA ILE A 346 29.82 11.59 -2.22
C ILE A 346 28.56 10.94 -2.82
N GLU A 347 28.26 9.69 -2.51
CA GLU A 347 27.04 9.00 -2.93
C GLU A 347 25.80 9.72 -2.41
N ASN A 348 25.76 10.04 -1.10
CA ASN A 348 24.69 10.81 -0.50
C ASN A 348 24.53 12.21 -1.10
N LEU A 349 25.64 12.88 -1.42
CA LEU A 349 25.60 14.18 -2.09
C LEU A 349 24.92 14.08 -3.46
N GLN A 350 25.24 13.05 -4.25
CA GLN A 350 24.62 12.84 -5.56
C GLN A 350 23.11 12.60 -5.44
N ALA A 351 22.68 11.74 -4.52
CA ALA A 351 21.26 11.45 -4.29
C ALA A 351 20.49 12.73 -3.88
N ARG A 352 21.04 13.52 -2.95
CA ARG A 352 20.43 14.79 -2.50
C ARG A 352 20.43 15.84 -3.61
N THR A 353 21.47 15.95 -4.40
CA THR A 353 21.51 16.88 -5.56
C THR A 353 20.38 16.55 -6.55
N ARG A 354 20.15 15.28 -6.86
CA ARG A 354 19.06 14.87 -7.75
C ARG A 354 17.70 15.26 -7.21
N THR A 355 17.39 14.95 -5.97
CA THR A 355 16.05 15.16 -5.43
C THR A 355 15.88 16.54 -4.81
N SER A 356 16.70 16.90 -3.81
CA SER A 356 16.49 18.12 -3.04
C SER A 356 16.85 19.40 -3.79
N GLN A 357 17.68 19.34 -4.81
CA GLN A 357 17.99 20.50 -5.64
C GLN A 357 17.25 20.47 -6.98
N ILE A 358 17.50 19.46 -7.81
CA ILE A 358 17.00 19.45 -9.19
C ILE A 358 15.51 19.18 -9.24
N LEU A 359 15.06 18.01 -8.73
CA LEU A 359 13.65 17.64 -8.83
C LEU A 359 12.75 18.62 -8.06
N SER A 360 13.17 19.12 -6.88
CA SER A 360 12.38 20.09 -6.11
C SER A 360 12.24 21.43 -6.85
N THR A 361 13.30 21.91 -7.49
CA THR A 361 13.25 23.14 -8.29
C THR A 361 12.36 22.97 -9.51
N LEU A 362 12.53 21.86 -10.25
CA LEU A 362 11.74 21.57 -11.43
C LEU A 362 10.26 21.34 -11.10
N SER A 363 9.95 20.70 -9.95
CA SER A 363 8.57 20.48 -9.53
C SER A 363 7.84 21.79 -9.28
N SER A 364 8.51 22.76 -8.67
CA SER A 364 7.97 24.11 -8.47
C SER A 364 7.70 24.82 -9.80
N GLY A 365 8.62 24.72 -10.76
CA GLY A 365 8.47 25.32 -12.10
C GLY A 365 7.41 24.62 -12.95
N PHE A 366 7.28 23.30 -12.84
CA PHE A 366 6.28 22.52 -13.55
C PHE A 366 4.87 22.62 -12.91
N GLY A 367 4.82 22.98 -11.64
CA GLY A 367 3.58 23.01 -10.84
C GLY A 367 3.07 21.60 -10.54
N GLY A 368 3.97 20.68 -10.21
CA GLY A 368 3.69 19.29 -9.93
C GLY A 368 4.38 18.79 -8.68
N VAL A 369 4.23 17.51 -8.37
CA VAL A 369 4.84 16.83 -7.22
C VAL A 369 5.84 15.77 -7.65
N ILE A 370 6.82 15.48 -6.80
CA ILE A 370 7.88 14.50 -7.07
C ILE A 370 7.37 13.11 -6.66
N ALA A 371 7.44 12.14 -7.57
CA ALA A 371 7.25 10.74 -7.24
C ALA A 371 8.49 10.19 -6.52
N CYS A 372 8.29 9.45 -5.43
CA CYS A 372 9.33 8.65 -4.80
C CYS A 372 9.33 7.25 -5.43
N ASN A 373 10.50 6.79 -5.86
CA ASN A 373 10.66 5.48 -6.53
C ASN A 373 11.26 4.40 -5.61
N SER A 374 11.30 4.64 -4.29
CA SER A 374 11.81 3.65 -3.33
C SER A 374 10.90 2.42 -3.29
N ASN A 375 11.48 1.25 -3.09
CA ASN A 375 10.78 -0.03 -2.93
C ASN A 375 10.95 -0.60 -1.52
N LYS A 376 10.23 -1.67 -1.20
CA LYS A 376 10.25 -2.28 0.14
C LYS A 376 11.58 -2.90 0.48
N SER A 377 12.24 -3.57 -0.48
CA SER A 377 13.52 -4.27 -0.27
C SER A 377 14.64 -3.35 0.21
N GLU A 378 14.69 -2.16 -0.37
CA GLU A 378 15.70 -1.14 -0.03
C GLU A 378 15.29 -0.39 1.25
N THR A 379 14.03 0.01 1.34
CA THR A 379 13.52 0.80 2.46
C THR A 379 13.59 0.04 3.78
N ILE A 380 13.32 -1.29 3.77
CA ILE A 380 13.30 -2.11 5.00
C ILE A 380 14.65 -2.12 5.73
N VAL A 381 15.74 -2.09 4.99
CA VAL A 381 17.11 -2.07 5.53
C VAL A 381 17.77 -0.70 5.46
N GLY A 382 17.02 0.33 5.03
CA GLY A 382 17.51 1.71 4.93
C GLY A 382 18.56 1.92 3.86
N TYR A 383 18.57 1.09 2.80
CA TYR A 383 19.40 1.28 1.62
C TYR A 383 18.80 2.40 0.75
N GLY A 384 19.02 3.62 1.18
CA GLY A 384 18.53 4.85 0.57
C GLY A 384 19.03 6.07 1.33
N THR A 385 19.01 7.22 0.67
CA THR A 385 19.50 8.50 1.22
C THR A 385 18.32 9.39 1.63
N LEU A 386 18.28 9.77 2.92
CA LEU A 386 17.35 10.78 3.41
C LEU A 386 17.55 12.10 2.67
N TYR A 387 16.45 12.74 2.30
CA TYR A 387 16.41 13.97 1.48
C TYR A 387 16.98 13.78 0.06
N GLY A 388 17.22 12.51 -0.33
CA GLY A 388 17.61 12.09 -1.67
C GLY A 388 16.54 11.18 -2.29
N ASP A 389 16.92 9.97 -2.66
CA ASP A 389 16.07 8.97 -3.31
C ASP A 389 14.86 8.50 -2.46
N SER A 390 14.94 8.62 -1.13
CA SER A 390 13.82 8.34 -0.22
C SER A 390 12.79 9.48 -0.10
N ALA A 391 13.03 10.62 -0.75
CA ALA A 391 12.14 11.79 -0.69
C ALA A 391 11.17 11.83 -1.87
N GLY A 392 10.00 12.39 -1.63
CA GLY A 392 8.93 12.57 -2.63
C GLY A 392 7.59 12.84 -1.97
N PHE A 393 6.55 12.89 -2.78
CA PHE A 393 5.21 13.18 -2.33
C PHE A 393 4.39 11.89 -2.07
N LEU A 394 4.60 10.87 -2.89
CA LEU A 394 3.98 9.56 -2.77
C LEU A 394 4.91 8.49 -3.35
N THR A 395 4.99 7.36 -2.67
CA THR A 395 5.66 6.15 -3.13
C THR A 395 4.61 5.12 -3.55
N LEU A 396 4.39 4.94 -4.87
CA LEU A 396 3.43 3.94 -5.36
C LEU A 396 3.90 2.51 -5.10
N ILE A 397 5.21 2.27 -5.25
CA ILE A 397 5.83 0.94 -5.19
C ILE A 397 6.51 0.63 -3.85
N GLY A 398 6.33 1.50 -2.83
CA GLY A 398 7.03 1.41 -1.54
C GLY A 398 6.71 0.17 -0.71
N ASP A 399 5.62 -0.54 -1.00
CA ASP A 399 5.24 -1.80 -0.35
C ASP A 399 5.42 -3.01 -1.29
N LEU A 400 6.18 -2.86 -2.38
CA LEU A 400 6.57 -3.93 -3.29
C LEU A 400 8.01 -4.36 -3.04
N TRP A 401 8.22 -5.66 -2.97
CA TRP A 401 9.54 -6.28 -2.99
C TRP A 401 10.16 -6.17 -4.39
N LYS A 402 11.48 -6.12 -4.47
CA LYS A 402 12.18 -6.02 -5.76
C LYS A 402 11.78 -7.13 -6.74
N ILE A 403 11.63 -8.35 -6.24
CA ILE A 403 11.15 -9.49 -7.05
C ILE A 403 9.75 -9.23 -7.62
N GLU A 404 8.84 -8.63 -6.84
CA GLU A 404 7.48 -8.29 -7.31
C GLU A 404 7.50 -7.15 -8.36
N ILE A 405 8.45 -6.22 -8.25
CA ILE A 405 8.65 -5.16 -9.25
C ILE A 405 9.04 -5.77 -10.59
N TYR A 406 9.98 -6.73 -10.60
CA TYR A 406 10.36 -7.46 -11.81
C TYR A 406 9.17 -8.24 -12.41
N GLU A 407 8.43 -8.97 -11.58
CA GLU A 407 7.25 -9.73 -12.00
C GLU A 407 6.17 -8.82 -12.60
N LEU A 408 5.86 -7.70 -11.92
CA LEU A 408 4.86 -6.75 -12.39
C LEU A 408 5.29 -6.07 -13.69
N LEU A 409 6.55 -5.64 -13.79
CA LEU A 409 7.04 -5.00 -15.02
C LEU A 409 7.07 -5.99 -16.19
N ALA A 410 7.43 -7.26 -15.96
CA ALA A 410 7.35 -8.31 -16.96
C ALA A 410 5.91 -8.54 -17.43
N TYR A 411 4.94 -8.56 -16.50
CA TYR A 411 3.52 -8.62 -16.83
C TYR A 411 3.07 -7.42 -17.68
N LEU A 412 3.47 -6.20 -17.30
CA LEU A 412 3.10 -4.97 -18.01
C LEU A 412 3.70 -4.91 -19.42
N LYS A 413 4.86 -5.53 -19.64
CA LYS A 413 5.49 -5.63 -20.95
C LYS A 413 4.66 -6.41 -21.98
N GLU A 414 3.79 -7.31 -21.53
CA GLU A 414 2.88 -8.04 -22.43
C GLU A 414 1.63 -7.23 -22.81
N LYS A 415 1.39 -6.08 -22.14
CA LYS A 415 0.26 -5.20 -22.46
C LYS A 415 0.56 -4.37 -23.71
N PRO A 416 -0.36 -4.32 -24.70
CA PRO A 416 -0.16 -3.58 -25.95
C PRO A 416 0.27 -2.12 -25.75
N GLU A 417 -0.31 -1.44 -24.76
CA GLU A 417 -0.08 -0.02 -24.47
C GLU A 417 1.29 0.27 -23.82
N LEU A 418 1.95 -0.72 -23.21
CA LEU A 418 3.23 -0.57 -22.51
C LEU A 418 4.37 -1.38 -23.13
N LYS A 419 4.06 -2.30 -24.02
CA LYS A 419 5.03 -3.24 -24.62
C LYS A 419 6.27 -2.56 -25.18
N ASN A 420 6.10 -1.49 -25.93
CA ASN A 420 7.21 -0.76 -26.55
C ASN A 420 7.91 0.17 -25.55
N ALA A 421 7.22 0.61 -24.51
CA ALA A 421 7.76 1.51 -23.50
C ALA A 421 8.69 0.80 -22.51
N ILE A 422 8.66 -0.54 -22.43
CA ILE A 422 9.46 -1.33 -21.50
C ILE A 422 10.58 -2.07 -22.25
N PRO A 423 11.82 -1.54 -22.31
CA PRO A 423 12.95 -2.18 -22.98
C PRO A 423 13.37 -3.50 -22.32
N ASN A 424 13.88 -4.45 -23.12
CA ASN A 424 14.38 -5.73 -22.59
C ASN A 424 15.58 -5.55 -21.66
N GLU A 425 16.37 -4.53 -21.91
CA GLU A 425 17.57 -4.19 -21.16
C GLU A 425 17.29 -3.99 -19.66
N LEU A 426 16.05 -3.59 -19.27
CA LEU A 426 15.62 -3.48 -17.86
C LEU A 426 15.70 -4.80 -17.09
N PHE A 427 15.52 -5.93 -17.78
CA PHE A 427 15.53 -7.26 -17.14
C PHE A 427 16.91 -7.92 -17.14
N THR A 428 17.84 -7.41 -17.93
CA THR A 428 19.20 -7.96 -18.09
C THR A 428 20.27 -7.12 -17.43
N THR A 429 19.99 -5.84 -17.16
CA THR A 429 20.92 -4.96 -16.44
C THR A 429 20.85 -5.26 -14.94
N PRO A 430 21.98 -5.53 -14.27
CA PRO A 430 22.00 -5.73 -12.83
C PRO A 430 21.43 -4.50 -12.09
N PRO A 431 20.66 -4.69 -11.01
CA PRO A 431 20.22 -3.57 -10.16
C PRO A 431 21.43 -2.89 -9.52
N SER A 432 21.47 -1.56 -9.63
CA SER A 432 22.59 -0.76 -9.15
C SER A 432 22.17 0.69 -8.93
N ALA A 433 22.68 1.28 -7.85
CA ALA A 433 22.51 2.70 -7.58
C ALA A 433 23.36 3.61 -8.53
N GLU A 434 24.37 3.08 -9.21
CA GLU A 434 25.30 3.80 -10.11
C GLU A 434 25.84 5.12 -9.51
N LEU A 435 26.27 5.11 -8.24
CA LEU A 435 26.72 6.28 -7.49
C LEU A 435 28.26 6.32 -7.29
N SER A 436 28.95 5.19 -7.52
CA SER A 436 30.40 5.05 -7.36
C SER A 436 30.94 3.94 -8.24
N GLU A 437 32.26 3.79 -8.27
CA GLU A 437 32.95 2.70 -9.02
C GLU A 437 32.54 1.30 -8.51
N ASN A 438 32.10 1.18 -7.26
CA ASN A 438 31.60 -0.06 -6.67
C ASN A 438 30.24 -0.49 -7.23
N HIS A 439 29.56 0.38 -7.94
CA HIS A 439 28.25 0.17 -8.56
C HIS A 439 28.31 0.09 -10.09
N ASP A 440 29.47 -0.27 -10.67
CA ASP A 440 29.69 -0.32 -12.11
C ASP A 440 29.02 -1.56 -12.72
N VAL A 441 27.85 -1.37 -13.30
CA VAL A 441 27.06 -2.46 -13.93
C VAL A 441 27.80 -3.09 -15.13
N THR A 442 28.73 -2.38 -15.78
CA THR A 442 29.52 -2.91 -16.91
C THR A 442 30.54 -3.94 -16.46
N LYS A 443 30.93 -3.90 -15.18
CA LYS A 443 31.80 -4.88 -14.51
C LYS A 443 31.02 -5.94 -13.74
N GLY A 444 29.69 -5.97 -13.85
CA GLY A 444 28.84 -6.86 -13.07
C GLY A 444 28.74 -6.49 -11.59
N LEU A 445 29.14 -5.27 -11.20
CA LEU A 445 28.99 -4.74 -9.86
C LEU A 445 27.61 -4.07 -9.73
N GLY A 446 26.94 -4.32 -8.62
CA GLY A 446 25.59 -3.81 -8.37
C GLY A 446 25.35 -3.53 -6.89
N ASP A 447 24.09 -3.46 -6.53
CA ASP A 447 23.69 -3.28 -5.13
C ASP A 447 24.20 -4.41 -4.24
N PRO A 448 24.52 -4.15 -2.95
CA PRO A 448 24.94 -5.19 -2.01
C PRO A 448 23.81 -6.15 -1.61
N ILE A 449 22.57 -5.87 -2.06
CA ILE A 449 21.39 -6.67 -1.77
C ILE A 449 21.21 -7.74 -2.85
N HIS A 450 21.39 -9.01 -2.49
CA HIS A 450 21.08 -10.15 -3.36
C HIS A 450 19.56 -10.40 -3.34
N TYR A 451 18.77 -9.63 -4.10
CA TYR A 451 17.31 -9.55 -4.02
C TYR A 451 16.61 -10.92 -4.05
N SER A 452 17.08 -11.87 -4.88
CA SER A 452 16.49 -13.22 -4.93
C SER A 452 16.59 -14.02 -3.63
N TYR A 453 17.50 -13.65 -2.73
CA TYR A 453 17.69 -14.20 -1.40
C TYR A 453 17.19 -13.23 -0.31
N HIS A 454 17.66 -11.99 -0.33
CA HIS A 454 17.39 -11.03 0.73
C HIS A 454 15.91 -10.62 0.82
N ASP A 455 15.17 -10.56 -0.29
CA ASP A 455 13.73 -10.29 -0.24
C ASP A 455 13.00 -11.36 0.59
N LYS A 456 13.36 -12.63 0.44
CA LYS A 456 12.79 -13.72 1.23
C LYS A 456 13.20 -13.67 2.71
N LEU A 457 14.45 -13.35 2.97
CA LEU A 457 14.94 -13.15 4.33
C LEU A 457 14.25 -11.95 4.98
N PHE A 458 14.16 -10.82 4.30
CA PHE A 458 13.53 -9.60 4.83
C PHE A 458 12.01 -9.76 5.01
N GLN A 459 11.32 -10.48 4.11
CA GLN A 459 9.92 -10.88 4.30
C GLN A 459 9.75 -11.64 5.62
N SER A 460 10.65 -12.55 5.92
CA SER A 460 10.61 -13.33 7.15
C SER A 460 10.82 -12.50 8.42
N PHE A 461 11.55 -11.38 8.31
CA PHE A 461 11.77 -10.45 9.42
C PHE A 461 10.54 -9.62 9.77
N CYS A 462 9.74 -9.24 8.78
CA CYS A 462 8.68 -8.25 8.97
C CYS A 462 7.26 -8.74 8.64
N GLU A 463 7.08 -9.66 7.70
CA GLU A 463 5.74 -10.08 7.24
C GLU A 463 5.25 -11.38 7.87
N TRP A 464 6.14 -12.25 8.32
CA TRP A 464 5.75 -13.53 8.89
C TRP A 464 5.28 -13.42 10.34
N VAL A 465 4.41 -14.33 10.75
CA VAL A 465 3.93 -14.45 12.13
C VAL A 465 4.09 -15.90 12.59
N PRO A 466 4.98 -16.19 13.54
CA PRO A 466 5.93 -15.25 14.17
C PRO A 466 7.06 -14.81 13.22
N ASN A 467 7.62 -13.61 13.48
CA ASN A 467 8.76 -13.10 12.73
C ASN A 467 10.00 -13.96 12.95
N VAL A 468 10.84 -14.07 11.92
CA VAL A 468 12.12 -14.79 11.98
C VAL A 468 13.19 -13.88 12.57
N THR A 469 13.82 -14.31 13.64
CA THR A 469 14.96 -13.63 14.24
C THR A 469 16.28 -14.23 13.76
N PRO A 470 17.44 -13.58 13.96
CA PRO A 470 18.74 -14.17 13.63
C PRO A 470 18.97 -15.54 14.28
N LEU A 471 18.48 -15.75 15.49
CA LEU A 471 18.57 -17.06 16.17
C LEU A 471 17.81 -18.15 15.40
N VAL A 472 16.62 -17.85 14.92
CA VAL A 472 15.80 -18.79 14.15
C VAL A 472 16.44 -19.07 12.78
N ALA A 473 16.88 -18.04 12.07
CA ALA A 473 17.58 -18.19 10.79
C ALA A 473 18.86 -19.03 10.94
N LEU A 474 19.63 -18.79 12.02
CA LEU A 474 20.85 -19.51 12.29
C LEU A 474 20.62 -20.99 12.64
N ARG A 475 19.51 -21.31 13.34
CA ARG A 475 19.08 -22.71 13.54
C ARG A 475 18.75 -23.39 12.23
N TRP A 476 17.95 -22.76 11.38
CA TRP A 476 17.61 -23.31 10.06
C TRP A 476 18.86 -23.51 9.18
N TYR A 477 19.84 -22.61 9.29
CA TYR A 477 21.12 -22.78 8.61
C TYR A 477 21.89 -24.01 9.13
N GLN A 478 22.00 -24.16 10.46
CA GLN A 478 22.68 -25.31 11.08
C GLN A 478 21.99 -26.65 10.73
N GLU A 479 20.66 -26.64 10.67
CA GLU A 479 19.83 -27.82 10.32
C GLU A 479 19.80 -28.12 8.81
N GLY A 480 20.34 -27.21 7.99
CA GLY A 480 20.33 -27.35 6.52
C GLY A 480 18.98 -27.16 5.86
N ILE A 481 18.03 -26.48 6.54
CA ILE A 481 16.64 -26.27 6.08
C ILE A 481 16.33 -24.80 5.76
N LEU A 482 17.30 -23.89 5.86
CA LEU A 482 17.09 -22.46 5.66
C LEU A 482 16.49 -22.16 4.27
N GLU A 483 17.00 -22.79 3.22
CA GLU A 483 16.53 -22.59 1.84
C GLU A 483 15.09 -23.06 1.68
N GLU A 484 14.74 -24.22 2.26
CA GLU A 484 13.36 -24.73 2.27
C GLU A 484 12.42 -23.78 3.00
N LYS A 485 12.80 -23.32 4.20
CA LYS A 485 12.00 -22.39 5.02
C LYS A 485 11.76 -21.05 4.32
N LEU A 486 12.77 -20.50 3.65
CA LEU A 486 12.68 -19.26 2.90
C LEU A 486 12.12 -19.43 1.48
N ASN A 487 11.75 -20.65 1.08
CA ASN A 487 11.30 -20.99 -0.27
C ASN A 487 12.32 -20.55 -1.34
N LEU A 488 13.59 -20.89 -1.12
CA LEU A 488 14.70 -20.61 -2.03
C LEU A 488 15.09 -21.85 -2.83
N PRO A 489 15.69 -21.69 -4.02
CA PRO A 489 16.30 -22.80 -4.73
C PRO A 489 17.40 -23.45 -3.89
N LYS A 490 17.49 -24.78 -3.98
CA LYS A 490 18.55 -25.55 -3.29
C LYS A 490 19.93 -25.12 -3.75
N GLY A 491 20.83 -24.87 -2.81
CA GLY A 491 22.21 -24.43 -3.07
C GLY A 491 22.35 -22.90 -3.17
N LYS A 492 21.26 -22.13 -3.04
CA LYS A 492 21.30 -20.67 -3.15
C LYS A 492 22.15 -20.00 -2.07
N VAL A 493 22.11 -20.50 -0.85
CA VAL A 493 22.93 -19.99 0.28
C VAL A 493 24.41 -20.26 0.03
N ALA A 494 24.78 -21.46 -0.45
CA ALA A 494 26.15 -21.81 -0.77
C ALA A 494 26.70 -21.09 -2.02
N GLU A 495 25.81 -20.68 -2.96
CA GLU A 495 26.17 -19.82 -4.09
C GLU A 495 26.64 -18.43 -3.61
N LEU A 496 25.92 -17.86 -2.62
CA LEU A 496 26.15 -16.50 -2.13
C LEU A 496 27.25 -16.43 -1.05
N PHE A 497 27.31 -17.41 -0.17
CA PHE A 497 28.21 -17.40 1.00
C PHE A 497 29.12 -18.63 0.97
N LYS A 498 30.42 -18.40 0.86
CA LYS A 498 31.43 -19.46 0.77
C LYS A 498 31.80 -20.08 2.11
N SER A 499 31.40 -19.44 3.20
CA SER A 499 31.68 -19.90 4.56
C SER A 499 30.54 -19.55 5.53
N PRO A 500 30.41 -20.29 6.65
CA PRO A 500 29.49 -19.92 7.71
C PRO A 500 29.73 -18.51 8.25
N THR A 501 30.98 -18.07 8.26
CA THR A 501 31.38 -16.72 8.70
C THR A 501 30.76 -15.64 7.81
N GLU A 502 30.84 -15.80 6.49
CA GLU A 502 30.23 -14.84 5.53
C GLU A 502 28.70 -14.77 5.71
N PHE A 503 28.04 -15.93 5.82
CA PHE A 503 26.59 -16.00 6.06
C PHE A 503 26.18 -15.29 7.36
N ILE A 504 26.89 -15.54 8.46
CA ILE A 504 26.60 -14.95 9.76
C ILE A 504 26.83 -13.43 9.74
N GLN A 505 27.91 -12.98 9.12
CA GLN A 505 28.20 -11.55 8.98
C GLN A 505 27.11 -10.82 8.17
N ASP A 506 26.66 -11.41 7.07
CA ASP A 506 25.56 -10.88 6.27
C ASP A 506 24.24 -10.82 7.06
N LEU A 507 23.84 -11.92 7.70
CA LEU A 507 22.64 -11.98 8.54
C LEU A 507 22.64 -10.94 9.65
N GLU A 508 23.76 -10.80 10.38
CA GLU A 508 23.92 -9.82 11.45
C GLU A 508 23.89 -8.39 10.91
N TYR A 509 24.56 -8.14 9.77
CA TYR A 509 24.59 -6.82 9.15
C TYR A 509 23.18 -6.35 8.80
N TRP A 510 22.43 -7.14 8.04
CA TRP A 510 21.09 -6.77 7.61
C TRP A 510 20.08 -6.70 8.76
N TRP A 511 20.19 -7.56 9.75
CA TRP A 511 19.36 -7.48 10.94
C TRP A 511 19.61 -6.19 11.75
N ARG A 512 20.87 -5.77 11.89
CA ARG A 512 21.20 -4.49 12.53
C ARG A 512 20.69 -3.30 11.72
N GLN A 513 20.77 -3.36 10.40
CA GLN A 513 20.18 -2.32 9.56
C GLN A 513 18.66 -2.25 9.75
N TYR A 514 17.98 -3.38 9.71
CA TYR A 514 16.52 -3.48 9.87
C TYR A 514 16.01 -2.85 11.18
N ASN A 515 16.64 -3.13 12.31
CA ASN A 515 16.24 -2.63 13.63
C ASN A 515 16.88 -1.28 14.04
N GLY A 516 17.86 -0.82 13.28
CA GLY A 516 18.65 0.37 13.60
C GLY A 516 18.21 1.64 12.85
N LEU A 517 19.15 2.27 12.17
CA LEU A 517 18.97 3.54 11.48
C LEU A 517 17.89 3.48 10.38
N SER A 518 17.61 2.31 9.83
CA SER A 518 16.54 2.15 8.83
C SER A 518 15.15 2.52 9.39
N CYS A 519 14.86 2.26 10.67
CA CYS A 519 13.62 2.70 11.30
C CYS A 519 13.44 4.22 11.21
N ALA A 520 14.48 4.98 11.55
CA ALA A 520 14.46 6.44 11.45
C ALA A 520 14.32 6.93 10.00
N LYS A 521 14.90 6.21 9.05
CA LYS A 521 14.75 6.53 7.61
C LYS A 521 13.32 6.25 7.14
N ARG A 522 12.71 5.11 7.52
CA ARG A 522 11.34 4.76 7.15
C ARG A 522 10.32 5.81 7.61
N VAL A 523 10.44 6.28 8.85
CA VAL A 523 9.55 7.32 9.40
C VAL A 523 9.64 8.65 8.64
N GLN A 524 10.79 8.94 8.03
CA GLN A 524 11.04 10.18 7.28
C GLN A 524 10.89 10.02 5.76
N SER A 525 10.58 8.81 5.29
CA SER A 525 10.36 8.55 3.86
C SER A 525 9.00 9.09 3.40
N ALA A 526 8.84 9.21 2.08
CA ALA A 526 7.55 9.59 1.50
C ALA A 526 6.43 8.62 1.90
N PRO A 527 5.17 9.09 2.04
CA PRO A 527 4.02 8.23 2.24
C PRO A 527 3.95 7.13 1.19
N SER A 528 3.57 5.92 1.62
CA SER A 528 3.51 4.74 0.75
C SER A 528 2.10 4.18 0.64
N LEU A 529 1.78 3.58 -0.50
CA LEU A 529 0.59 2.75 -0.61
C LEU A 529 0.75 1.49 0.25
N SER A 530 -0.31 1.15 0.98
CA SER A 530 -0.37 -0.07 1.77
C SER A 530 -1.00 -1.19 0.95
N LEU A 531 -0.16 -2.12 0.50
CA LEU A 531 -0.53 -3.24 -0.36
C LEU A 531 -0.45 -4.60 0.35
N SER A 532 0.21 -4.63 1.50
CA SER A 532 0.37 -5.83 2.32
C SER A 532 -0.23 -5.64 3.72
N SER A 533 -0.44 -6.76 4.41
CA SER A 533 -0.88 -6.77 5.81
C SER A 533 0.14 -6.07 6.75
N ARG A 534 1.40 -6.01 6.33
CA ARG A 534 2.55 -5.48 7.07
C ARG A 534 3.30 -4.38 6.33
N SER A 535 2.56 -3.41 5.78
CA SER A 535 3.14 -2.20 5.18
C SER A 535 3.74 -1.27 6.24
N PHE A 536 4.74 -0.47 5.84
CA PHE A 536 5.32 0.53 6.73
C PHE A 536 4.26 1.55 7.19
N GLY A 537 4.37 1.94 8.46
CA GLY A 537 3.41 2.83 9.11
C GLY A 537 2.19 2.13 9.72
N LYS A 538 1.83 0.91 9.28
CA LYS A 538 0.82 0.07 9.96
C LYS A 538 1.35 -0.58 11.24
N ILE A 539 2.65 -0.80 11.29
CA ILE A 539 3.36 -1.41 12.42
C ILE A 539 4.18 -0.31 13.08
N GLU A 540 4.28 -0.36 14.40
CA GLU A 540 5.15 0.54 15.14
C GLU A 540 6.61 0.40 14.70
N GLU A 541 7.23 1.52 14.35
CA GLU A 541 8.62 1.61 13.90
C GLU A 541 9.52 2.09 15.04
N ASN A 542 9.81 1.19 15.98
CA ASN A 542 10.68 1.48 17.11
C ASN A 542 12.14 1.16 16.76
N GLN A 543 13.03 2.10 17.04
CA GLN A 543 14.47 1.87 16.96
C GLN A 543 14.92 1.08 18.19
N ILE A 544 15.15 -0.22 18.02
CA ILE A 544 15.64 -1.08 19.10
C ILE A 544 16.99 -1.66 18.68
N PRO A 545 18.11 -1.13 19.18
CA PRO A 545 19.43 -1.70 18.92
C PRO A 545 19.46 -3.18 19.27
N TRP A 546 19.86 -4.00 18.31
CA TRP A 546 19.94 -5.43 18.54
C TRP A 546 21.11 -5.81 19.44
N ILE A 547 20.80 -6.51 20.51
CA ILE A 547 21.77 -7.13 21.41
C ILE A 547 21.60 -8.65 21.26
N PRO A 548 22.65 -9.38 20.81
CA PRO A 548 22.58 -10.82 20.68
C PRO A 548 22.23 -11.49 22.00
N THR A 549 21.34 -12.47 21.95
CA THR A 549 21.02 -13.28 23.13
C THR A 549 22.11 -14.32 23.41
N GLN A 550 22.22 -14.80 24.65
CA GLN A 550 23.15 -15.88 24.97
C GLN A 550 22.96 -17.13 24.11
N ALA A 551 21.71 -17.46 23.79
CA ALA A 551 21.38 -18.58 22.91
C ALA A 551 21.89 -18.36 21.46
N TYR A 552 21.83 -17.13 20.97
CA TYR A 552 22.39 -16.78 19.67
C TYR A 552 23.90 -16.92 19.64
N GLU A 553 24.61 -16.31 20.62
CA GLU A 553 26.06 -16.36 20.70
C GLU A 553 26.58 -17.80 20.85
N LYS A 554 25.91 -18.63 21.66
CA LYS A 554 26.26 -20.05 21.81
C LYS A 554 26.16 -20.76 20.47
N LEU A 555 25.03 -20.64 19.77
CA LEU A 555 24.78 -21.29 18.48
C LEU A 555 25.77 -20.81 17.41
N LYS A 556 26.02 -19.49 17.34
CA LYS A 556 27.02 -18.89 16.45
C LYS A 556 28.41 -19.51 16.65
N ASN A 557 28.87 -19.59 17.90
CA ASN A 557 30.19 -20.17 18.22
C ASN A 557 30.25 -21.67 17.87
N GLU A 558 29.15 -22.42 18.08
CA GLU A 558 29.07 -23.83 17.68
C GLU A 558 29.19 -24.02 16.16
N ILE A 559 28.59 -23.15 15.36
CA ILE A 559 28.64 -23.23 13.89
C ILE A 559 30.05 -22.86 13.42
N LEU A 560 30.62 -21.77 13.92
CA LEU A 560 31.95 -21.32 13.54
C LEU A 560 33.04 -22.36 13.88
N SER A 561 32.94 -23.01 15.04
CA SER A 561 33.91 -24.04 15.46
C SER A 561 33.83 -25.34 14.61
N ARG A 562 32.75 -25.60 13.87
CA ARG A 562 32.61 -26.75 12.98
C ARG A 562 33.03 -26.44 11.55
N GLY A 563 33.11 -25.15 11.20
CA GLY A 563 33.42 -24.67 9.84
C GLY A 563 34.92 -24.39 9.61
N GLU A 564 35.76 -24.50 10.68
CA GLU A 564 37.21 -24.56 10.63
C GLU A 564 37.67 -26.04 10.51
#